data_2931dc5a42a9012fabfa5106a98ff4bc
#
_entry.id   2931dc5a42a9012fabfa5106a98ff4bc
#
_cell.length_a   1.000
_cell.length_b   1.000
_cell.length_c   1.000
_cell.angle_alpha   90.00
_cell.angle_beta   90.00
_cell.angle_gamma   90.00
#
_symmetry.space_group_name_H-M   'P 1'
#
loop_
_entity.id
_entity.type
_entity.pdbx_description
1 polymer ?
#
loop_
_entity_poly.entity_id
_entity_poly.type
_entity_poly.pdbx_seq_one_letter_code
_entity_poly.pdbx_strand_id
1 'polypeptide(L)' 'MFERGDYVVYGTKGVCRVGEITELDMKGTDEGRLYYVLHPCLQKGSTVFTP' A
#
# COMPACT_ATOMS: atom_id res chain seq x y z
N MET A 1 -1.94 -11.64 6.06
CA MET A 1 -0.93 -10.61 5.71
C MET A 1 -0.61 -10.72 4.23
N PHE A 2 -0.57 -9.61 3.52
CA PHE A 2 -0.25 -9.60 2.09
C PHE A 2 1.24 -9.58 1.87
N GLU A 3 1.66 -10.04 0.72
CA GLU A 3 3.06 -10.06 0.32
C GLU A 3 3.23 -9.27 -0.98
N ARG A 4 4.46 -8.92 -1.28
CA ARG A 4 4.78 -8.23 -2.54
C ARG A 4 4.33 -9.09 -3.72
N GLY A 5 3.66 -8.44 -4.67
CA GLY A 5 3.11 -9.12 -5.83
C GLY A 5 1.68 -9.58 -5.67
N ASP A 6 1.14 -9.56 -4.46
CA ASP A 6 -0.26 -9.91 -4.24
C ASP A 6 -1.18 -8.87 -4.82
N TYR A 7 -2.40 -9.30 -5.15
CA TYR A 7 -3.45 -8.40 -5.59
C TYR A 7 -4.50 -8.28 -4.50
N VAL A 8 -4.94 -7.06 -4.25
CA VAL A 8 -5.95 -6.78 -3.23
C VAL A 8 -6.98 -5.82 -3.80
N VAL A 9 -8.19 -5.86 -3.27
CA VAL A 9 -9.23 -4.90 -3.62
C VAL A 9 -9.21 -3.82 -2.55
N TYR A 10 -8.98 -2.59 -2.96
CA TYR A 10 -8.85 -1.48 -2.02
C TYR A 10 -9.90 -0.41 -2.30
N GLY A 11 -11.04 -0.51 -1.62
CA GLY A 11 -12.07 0.51 -1.66
C GLY A 11 -12.44 0.97 -3.08
N THR A 12 -12.45 2.27 -3.28
CA THR A 12 -12.79 2.87 -4.57
C THR A 12 -11.70 2.75 -5.62
N LYS A 13 -10.50 2.33 -5.22
CA LYS A 13 -9.38 2.15 -6.15
C LYS A 13 -9.46 0.86 -6.93
N GLY A 14 -10.30 -0.07 -6.49
CA GLY A 14 -10.42 -1.38 -7.13
C GLY A 14 -9.21 -2.26 -6.88
N VAL A 15 -8.84 -3.06 -7.86
CA VAL A 15 -7.74 -4.01 -7.74
C VAL A 15 -6.42 -3.28 -7.76
N CYS A 16 -5.60 -3.53 -6.74
CA CYS A 16 -4.26 -2.96 -6.62
C CYS A 16 -3.25 -4.08 -6.42
N ARG A 17 -2.03 -3.86 -6.93
CA ARG A 17 -0.93 -4.78 -6.67
C ARG A 17 -0.09 -4.25 -5.53
N VAL A 18 0.24 -5.14 -4.60
CA VAL A 18 1.14 -4.79 -3.51
C VAL A 18 2.56 -4.71 -4.06
N GLY A 19 3.10 -3.50 -4.14
CA GLY A 19 4.45 -3.28 -4.64
C GLY A 19 5.52 -3.46 -3.58
N GLU A 20 5.27 -2.95 -2.41
CA GLU A 20 6.22 -3.04 -1.30
C GLU A 20 5.49 -3.08 0.02
N ILE A 21 6.20 -3.57 1.03
CA ILE A 21 5.79 -3.45 2.42
C ILE A 21 6.91 -2.68 3.09
N THR A 22 6.61 -1.49 3.56
CA THR A 22 7.63 -0.59 4.07
C THR A 22 7.24 -0.02 5.41
N GLU A 23 8.26 0.35 6.17
CA GLU A 23 8.07 1.03 7.44
C GLU A 23 8.15 2.53 7.21
N LEU A 24 7.07 3.22 7.52
CA LEU A 24 7.04 4.67 7.41
C LEU A 24 7.22 5.29 8.78
N ASP A 25 8.21 6.14 8.89
CA ASP A 25 8.47 6.90 10.11
C ASP A 25 7.89 8.29 9.92
N MET A 26 6.67 8.46 10.38
CA MET A 26 6.00 9.75 10.33
C MET A 26 6.10 10.42 11.70
N LYS A 27 6.59 11.63 11.71
CA LYS A 27 6.72 12.42 12.92
C LYS A 27 5.37 12.58 13.61
N GLY A 28 5.30 12.22 14.89
CA GLY A 28 4.08 12.36 15.67
C GLY A 28 3.09 11.22 15.51
N THR A 29 3.45 10.18 14.79
CA THR A 29 2.62 8.98 14.63
C THR A 29 3.32 7.76 15.19
N ASP A 30 2.70 6.60 15.06
CA ASP A 30 3.28 5.35 15.54
C ASP A 30 4.54 5.01 14.77
N GLU A 31 5.66 5.04 15.44
CA GLU A 31 6.94 4.66 14.85
C GLU A 31 6.95 3.16 14.58
N GLY A 32 7.57 2.76 13.49
CA GLY A 32 7.75 1.37 13.16
C GLY A 32 6.52 0.68 12.59
N ARG A 33 5.49 1.43 12.23
CA ARG A 33 4.31 0.84 11.63
C ARG A 33 4.57 0.46 10.19
N LEU A 34 4.23 -0.78 9.85
CA LEU A 34 4.35 -1.25 8.47
C LEU A 34 3.19 -0.76 7.63
N TYR A 35 3.50 -0.34 6.42
CA TYR A 35 2.53 0.09 5.43
C TYR A 35 2.70 -0.71 4.16
N TYR A 36 1.57 -0.98 3.53
CA TYR A 36 1.57 -1.56 2.19
C TYR A 36 1.59 -0.44 1.15
N VAL A 37 2.43 -0.58 0.17
CA VAL A 37 2.46 0.34 -0.97
C VAL A 37 1.69 -0.35 -2.10
N LEU A 38 0.55 0.22 -2.45
CA LEU A 38 -0.35 -0.36 -3.43
C LEU A 38 -0.29 0.43 -4.73
N HIS A 39 -0.28 -0.30 -5.84
CA HIS A 39 -0.33 0.30 -7.17
C HIS A 39 -1.64 -0.10 -7.84
N PRO A 40 -2.61 0.83 -7.95
CA PRO A 40 -3.88 0.53 -8.61
C PRO A 40 -3.65 0.10 -10.06
N CYS A 41 -4.24 -1.03 -10.43
CA CYS A 41 -4.00 -1.60 -11.75
C CYS A 41 -4.58 -0.75 -12.89
N LEU A 42 -5.67 -0.04 -12.63
CA LEU A 42 -6.35 0.77 -13.63
C LEU A 42 -5.97 2.25 -13.58
N GLN A 43 -5.16 2.63 -12.62
CA GLN A 43 -4.74 4.03 -12.45
C GLN A 43 -3.22 4.10 -12.42
N LYS A 44 -2.62 4.04 -13.59
CA LYS A 44 -1.16 4.10 -13.68
C LYS A 44 -0.65 5.43 -13.13
N GLY A 45 0.44 5.36 -12.39
CA GLY A 45 1.03 6.53 -11.79
C GLY A 45 0.49 6.88 -10.41
N SER A 46 -0.54 6.19 -9.95
CA SER A 46 -1.07 6.39 -8.61
C SER A 46 -0.40 5.42 -7.63
N THR A 47 -0.25 5.88 -6.41
CA THR A 47 0.31 5.06 -5.34
C THR A 47 -0.51 5.29 -4.08
N VAL A 48 -0.84 4.21 -3.38
CA VAL A 48 -1.62 4.26 -2.16
C VAL A 48 -0.79 3.65 -1.03
N PHE A 49 -0.74 4.33 0.08
CA PHE A 49 -0.12 3.80 1.30
C PHE A 49 -1.22 3.45 2.28
N THR A 50 -1.18 2.23 2.80
CA THR A 50 -2.17 1.78 3.78
C THR A 50 -1.52 0.92 4.85
N PRO A 51 -1.90 1.11 6.11
CA PRO A 51 -1.39 0.29 7.20
C PRO A 51 -1.87 -1.16 7.16
#